data_6d48956d9104857b7ceb1b8d078a0b74
#
_entry.id   6d48956d9104857b7ceb1b8d078a0b74
#
_cell.length_a   1.000
_cell.length_b   1.000
_cell.length_c   1.000
_cell.angle_alpha   90.00
_cell.angle_beta   90.00
_cell.angle_gamma   90.00
#
_symmetry.space_group_name_H-M   'P 1'
#
loop_
_entity.id
_entity.type
_entity.pdbx_description
1 polymer ?
#
loop_
_entity_poly.entity_id
_entity_poly.type
_entity_poly.pdbx_seq_one_letter_code
_entity_poly.pdbx_strand_id
1 'polypeptide(L)'
;LCDKSLFRNISSLLNRKLNFHIIGCQYLKDKIFMPAGFFNRSRNKKFKNDFKNNNLGNLTRVEWVTGCSMLLNLTKFNNKNIFDNNYFLYFEEFDLCKKIIKNRGNIFTSSNLKIHHLGFKSSLGNNSKDKKNANIVREWHWMWSSFYFYKKHYGYFYSLYKFFGKFLRSFIKMIFYSLTLNNNLKDKYKYRLLGLYNSSLNRPAYFRK
;
A
#
# COMPACT_ATOMS: atom_id res chain seq x y z
N LEU A 1 12.80 -12.24 11.51
CA LEU A 1 14.23 -12.55 11.61
C LEU A 1 14.90 -12.10 10.32
N CYS A 2 15.70 -11.00 10.38
CA CYS A 2 16.52 -10.60 9.24
C CYS A 2 17.71 -11.58 9.15
N ASP A 3 17.76 -12.30 8.05
CA ASP A 3 18.88 -13.20 7.75
C ASP A 3 20.16 -12.37 7.44
N LYS A 4 21.32 -12.85 7.87
CA LYS A 4 22.63 -12.23 7.55
C LYS A 4 22.85 -12.06 6.04
N SER A 5 22.22 -12.89 5.23
CA SER A 5 22.20 -12.78 3.76
C SER A 5 21.53 -11.48 3.27
N LEU A 6 20.48 -11.00 3.95
CA LEU A 6 19.77 -9.77 3.61
C LEU A 6 20.70 -8.55 3.73
N PHE A 7 21.48 -8.45 4.82
CA PHE A 7 22.43 -7.35 5.02
C PHE A 7 23.54 -7.34 3.98
N ARG A 8 24.08 -8.52 3.61
CA ARG A 8 25.09 -8.64 2.55
C ARG A 8 24.53 -8.18 1.21
N ASN A 9 23.30 -8.56 0.89
CA ASN A 9 22.64 -8.17 -0.36
C ASN A 9 22.35 -6.68 -0.39
N ILE A 10 21.93 -6.06 0.72
CA ILE A 10 21.75 -4.61 0.83
C ILE A 10 23.07 -3.89 0.62
N SER A 11 24.16 -4.30 1.30
CA SER A 11 25.49 -3.71 1.14
C SER A 11 25.99 -3.79 -0.30
N SER A 12 25.81 -4.94 -0.96
CA SER A 12 26.12 -5.11 -2.39
C SER A 12 25.34 -4.15 -3.29
N LEU A 13 24.08 -3.87 -2.99
CA LEU A 13 23.26 -2.92 -3.74
C LEU A 13 23.70 -1.47 -3.52
N LEU A 14 24.05 -1.11 -2.29
CA LEU A 14 24.53 0.25 -1.94
C LEU A 14 25.85 0.58 -2.62
N ASN A 15 26.75 -0.40 -2.75
CA ASN A 15 28.04 -0.22 -3.41
C ASN A 15 27.96 0.02 -4.92
N ARG A 16 26.81 -0.22 -5.57
CA ARG A 16 26.63 -0.07 -7.02
C ARG A 16 26.40 1.37 -7.52
N LYS A 17 26.51 2.38 -6.68
CA LYS A 17 26.23 3.82 -7.01
C LYS A 17 24.90 4.02 -7.76
N LEU A 18 23.86 3.25 -7.40
CA LEU A 18 22.56 3.31 -8.06
C LEU A 18 21.81 4.60 -7.71
N ASN A 19 21.26 5.24 -8.74
CA ASN A 19 20.37 6.38 -8.55
C ASN A 19 18.93 5.91 -8.25
N PHE A 20 18.64 5.63 -6.98
CA PHE A 20 17.31 5.17 -6.55
C PHE A 20 16.76 6.04 -5.42
N HIS A 21 15.44 6.02 -5.26
CA HIS A 21 14.71 6.58 -4.11
C HIS A 21 14.24 5.48 -3.16
N ILE A 22 13.73 4.37 -3.73
CA ILE A 22 13.24 3.21 -2.97
C ILE A 22 13.67 1.91 -3.64
N ILE A 23 14.06 0.93 -2.84
CA ILE A 23 14.18 -0.48 -3.25
C ILE A 23 13.24 -1.31 -2.36
N GLY A 24 12.26 -1.98 -2.97
CA GLY A 24 11.38 -2.92 -2.31
C GLY A 24 11.94 -4.34 -2.29
N CYS A 25 11.54 -5.11 -1.29
CA CYS A 25 11.87 -6.53 -1.16
C CYS A 25 10.77 -7.41 -1.76
N GLN A 26 11.09 -8.65 -2.12
CA GLN A 26 10.08 -9.67 -2.36
C GLN A 26 9.59 -10.23 -1.02
N TYR A 27 8.31 -10.54 -0.90
CA TYR A 27 7.75 -11.16 0.29
C TYR A 27 7.12 -12.52 0.00
N LEU A 28 7.23 -13.42 0.95
CA LEU A 28 6.64 -14.75 0.87
C LEU A 28 5.17 -14.69 1.27
N LYS A 29 4.29 -15.08 0.35
CA LYS A 29 2.87 -15.28 0.60
C LYS A 29 2.47 -16.65 0.10
N ASP A 30 1.83 -17.45 0.96
CA ASP A 30 1.31 -18.79 0.61
C ASP A 30 2.34 -19.68 -0.12
N LYS A 31 3.60 -19.70 0.36
CA LYS A 31 4.76 -20.42 -0.20
C LYS A 31 5.28 -19.89 -1.56
N ILE A 32 4.72 -18.79 -2.06
CA ILE A 32 5.17 -18.15 -3.31
C ILE A 32 5.78 -16.78 -3.00
N PHE A 33 6.96 -16.49 -3.55
CA PHE A 33 7.54 -15.16 -3.49
C PHE A 33 6.81 -14.21 -4.44
N MET A 34 6.12 -13.24 -3.87
CA MET A 34 5.43 -12.20 -4.63
C MET A 34 6.36 -10.99 -4.82
N PRO A 35 6.42 -10.43 -6.04
CA PRO A 35 7.10 -9.15 -6.22
C PRO A 35 6.39 -8.08 -5.42
N ALA A 36 7.15 -7.28 -4.67
CA ALA A 36 6.61 -6.20 -3.85
C ALA A 36 6.21 -4.95 -4.65
N GLY A 37 5.94 -5.09 -5.94
CA GLY A 37 5.51 -4.00 -6.79
C GLY A 37 4.83 -4.51 -8.06
N PHE A 38 3.96 -3.68 -8.65
CA PHE A 38 3.27 -3.99 -9.88
C PHE A 38 3.61 -3.01 -11.00
N PHE A 39 3.59 -3.54 -12.24
CA PHE A 39 3.65 -2.74 -13.44
C PHE A 39 2.24 -2.38 -13.90
N ASN A 40 2.02 -1.13 -14.30
CA ASN A 40 0.84 -0.80 -15.07
C ASN A 40 1.04 -1.27 -16.51
N ARG A 41 0.29 -2.30 -16.95
CA ARG A 41 0.46 -2.96 -18.26
C ARG A 41 0.43 -2.01 -19.46
N SER A 42 -0.33 -0.92 -19.38
CA SER A 42 -0.54 0.01 -20.51
C SER A 42 0.64 0.97 -20.78
N ARG A 43 1.45 1.29 -19.77
CA ARG A 43 2.63 2.18 -19.93
C ARG A 43 3.94 1.44 -20.21
N ASN A 44 3.91 0.11 -20.21
CA ASN A 44 5.09 -0.74 -20.18
C ASN A 44 5.91 -0.83 -21.47
N LYS A 45 5.38 -0.45 -22.63
CA LYS A 45 6.17 -0.55 -23.88
C LYS A 45 7.39 0.38 -23.87
N LYS A 46 7.22 1.61 -23.40
CA LYS A 46 8.31 2.60 -23.33
C LYS A 46 9.32 2.26 -22.22
N PHE A 47 8.83 1.82 -21.04
CA PHE A 47 9.67 1.43 -19.91
C PHE A 47 10.48 0.15 -20.13
N LYS A 48 9.96 -0.85 -20.86
CA LYS A 48 10.69 -2.09 -21.17
C LYS A 48 11.92 -1.86 -22.05
N ASN A 49 11.88 -0.89 -22.95
CA ASN A 49 13.00 -0.61 -23.86
C ASN A 49 14.16 0.08 -23.15
N ASP A 50 13.89 0.99 -22.19
CA ASP A 50 14.94 1.69 -21.42
C ASP A 50 15.70 0.76 -20.47
N PHE A 51 15.16 -0.44 -20.17
CA PHE A 51 15.71 -1.39 -19.19
C PHE A 51 16.51 -2.54 -19.79
N LYS A 52 16.33 -2.87 -21.08
CA LYS A 52 17.15 -3.90 -21.73
C LYS A 52 18.64 -3.54 -21.76
N ASN A 53 18.94 -2.24 -21.70
CA ASN A 53 20.31 -1.73 -21.85
C ASN A 53 21.05 -1.47 -20.53
N ASN A 54 20.37 -1.55 -19.38
CA ASN A 54 21.02 -1.39 -18.06
C ASN A 54 21.09 -2.74 -17.35
N ASN A 55 22.29 -3.34 -17.32
CA ASN A 55 22.62 -4.52 -16.51
C ASN A 55 22.48 -4.23 -15.00
N LEU A 56 21.26 -3.95 -14.53
CA LEU A 56 20.96 -3.72 -13.11
C LEU A 56 20.89 -5.02 -12.32
N GLY A 57 21.24 -6.15 -12.92
CA GLY A 57 21.24 -7.47 -12.27
C GLY A 57 19.83 -7.87 -11.84
N ASN A 58 19.65 -8.11 -10.53
CA ASN A 58 18.38 -8.56 -9.96
C ASN A 58 17.41 -7.43 -9.56
N LEU A 59 17.58 -6.23 -10.12
CA LEU A 59 16.71 -5.08 -9.89
C LEU A 59 15.71 -4.90 -11.03
N THR A 60 14.45 -4.73 -10.67
CA THR A 60 13.38 -4.41 -11.61
C THR A 60 12.74 -3.09 -11.22
N ARG A 61 12.63 -2.15 -12.15
CA ARG A 61 11.94 -0.88 -11.90
C ARG A 61 10.44 -1.11 -11.81
N VAL A 62 9.81 -0.45 -10.83
CA VAL A 62 8.38 -0.57 -10.56
C VAL A 62 7.78 0.80 -10.29
N GLU A 63 6.45 0.92 -10.38
CA GLU A 63 5.75 2.17 -10.07
C GLU A 63 5.46 2.32 -8.58
N TRP A 64 5.43 1.23 -7.82
CA TRP A 64 5.22 1.23 -6.38
C TRP A 64 5.74 -0.06 -5.74
N VAL A 65 5.97 -0.02 -4.45
CA VAL A 65 6.36 -1.14 -3.60
C VAL A 65 5.47 -1.18 -2.36
N THR A 66 5.32 -2.36 -1.75
CA THR A 66 4.54 -2.50 -0.51
C THR A 66 5.31 -1.98 0.69
N GLY A 67 4.59 -1.43 1.67
CA GLY A 67 5.16 -0.92 2.91
C GLY A 67 5.74 -1.98 3.85
N CYS A 68 5.61 -3.28 3.53
CA CYS A 68 6.09 -4.35 4.40
C CYS A 68 7.62 -4.38 4.54
N SER A 69 8.36 -3.92 3.53
CA SER A 69 9.81 -3.70 3.60
C SER A 69 10.28 -2.81 2.45
N MET A 70 10.83 -1.65 2.81
CA MET A 70 11.35 -0.67 1.87
C MET A 70 12.70 -0.15 2.35
N LEU A 71 13.69 -0.14 1.46
CA LEU A 71 14.95 0.57 1.66
C LEU A 71 14.82 1.97 1.04
N LEU A 72 14.85 3.00 1.87
CA LEU A 72 14.74 4.40 1.45
C LEU A 72 16.14 5.02 1.34
N ASN A 73 16.43 5.66 0.21
CA ASN A 73 17.61 6.48 0.07
C ASN A 73 17.31 7.90 0.58
N LEU A 74 17.62 8.16 1.85
CA LEU A 74 17.29 9.42 2.52
C LEU A 74 17.93 10.65 1.88
N THR A 75 19.05 10.49 1.16
CA THR A 75 19.71 11.62 0.46
C THR A 75 18.90 12.18 -0.71
N LYS A 76 17.88 11.43 -1.16
CA LYS A 76 16.96 11.84 -2.23
C LYS A 76 15.72 12.58 -1.74
N PHE A 77 15.58 12.75 -0.43
CA PHE A 77 14.42 13.42 0.17
C PHE A 77 14.87 14.68 0.89
N ASN A 78 14.45 15.83 0.39
CA ASN A 78 14.80 17.15 0.97
C ASN A 78 14.02 17.47 2.25
N ASN A 79 12.91 16.77 2.51
CA ASN A 79 12.02 16.99 3.66
C ASN A 79 12.12 15.86 4.67
N LYS A 80 12.10 16.21 5.97
CA LYS A 80 12.04 15.24 7.07
C LYS A 80 10.78 14.37 7.05
N ASN A 81 9.66 14.90 6.52
CA ASN A 81 8.38 14.17 6.41
C ASN A 81 8.26 13.48 5.05
N ILE A 82 8.81 12.28 4.96
CA ILE A 82 8.76 11.45 3.74
C ILE A 82 7.33 10.98 3.46
N PHE A 83 6.65 10.51 4.49
CA PHE A 83 5.26 10.04 4.43
C PHE A 83 4.28 11.18 4.75
N ASP A 84 3.07 11.09 4.21
CA ASP A 84 1.98 12.01 4.55
C ASP A 84 1.32 11.56 5.86
N ASN A 85 1.42 12.39 6.90
CA ASN A 85 0.92 12.12 8.25
C ASN A 85 -0.61 11.99 8.35
N ASN A 86 -1.36 12.36 7.30
CA ASN A 86 -2.80 12.16 7.25
C ASN A 86 -3.19 10.67 7.10
N TYR A 87 -2.30 9.83 6.55
CA TYR A 87 -2.54 8.40 6.54
C TYR A 87 -2.20 7.80 7.90
N PHE A 88 -3.13 7.03 8.44
CA PHE A 88 -2.84 6.22 9.62
C PHE A 88 -2.53 4.78 9.25
N LEU A 89 -3.22 4.23 8.24
CA LEU A 89 -3.07 2.86 7.80
C LEU A 89 -3.47 2.76 6.34
N TYR A 90 -2.65 2.07 5.54
CA TYR A 90 -2.80 1.87 4.09
C TYR A 90 -2.64 3.13 3.23
N PHE A 91 -2.11 2.95 2.04
CA PHE A 91 -1.90 3.95 1.00
C PHE A 91 -0.78 4.96 1.27
N GLU A 92 -0.13 4.97 2.44
CA GLU A 92 1.03 5.82 2.72
C GLU A 92 2.18 5.53 1.75
N GLU A 93 2.46 4.26 1.48
CA GLU A 93 3.49 3.83 0.53
C GLU A 93 3.09 4.12 -0.92
N PHE A 94 1.82 3.97 -1.26
CA PHE A 94 1.31 4.33 -2.59
C PHE A 94 1.44 5.83 -2.85
N ASP A 95 1.13 6.67 -1.86
CA ASP A 95 1.25 8.12 -1.93
C ASP A 95 2.71 8.54 -2.13
N LEU A 96 3.63 7.96 -1.35
CA LEU A 96 5.05 8.20 -1.47
C LEU A 96 5.56 7.78 -2.86
N CYS A 97 5.26 6.58 -3.30
CA CYS A 97 5.67 6.08 -4.62
C CYS A 97 5.11 6.97 -5.75
N LYS A 98 3.86 7.40 -5.63
CA LYS A 98 3.23 8.31 -6.60
C LYS A 98 3.94 9.65 -6.68
N LYS A 99 4.33 10.24 -5.53
CA LYS A 99 5.12 11.48 -5.48
C LYS A 99 6.47 11.32 -6.15
N ILE A 100 7.19 10.22 -5.86
CA ILE A 100 8.50 9.93 -6.46
C ILE A 100 8.39 9.82 -7.98
N ILE A 101 7.43 9.05 -8.48
CA ILE A 101 7.23 8.88 -9.93
C ILE A 101 6.84 10.20 -10.61
N LYS A 102 5.99 11.01 -9.97
CA LYS A 102 5.63 12.34 -10.48
C LYS A 102 6.86 13.25 -10.64
N ASN A 103 7.82 13.13 -9.73
CA ASN A 103 9.08 13.87 -9.75
C ASN A 103 10.20 13.15 -10.54
N ARG A 104 9.85 12.22 -11.43
CA ARG A 104 10.79 11.44 -12.27
C ARG A 104 11.81 10.63 -11.46
N GLY A 105 11.49 10.28 -10.22
CA GLY A 105 12.33 9.44 -9.38
C GLY A 105 12.27 7.96 -9.76
N ASN A 106 13.20 7.18 -9.19
CA ASN A 106 13.37 5.77 -9.48
C ASN A 106 12.97 4.90 -8.29
N ILE A 107 12.12 3.92 -8.55
CA ILE A 107 11.70 2.89 -7.59
C ILE A 107 12.03 1.54 -8.20
N PHE A 108 12.66 0.68 -7.42
CA PHE A 108 13.03 -0.67 -7.85
C PHE A 108 12.48 -1.71 -6.88
N THR A 109 12.37 -2.95 -7.34
CA THR A 109 12.26 -4.15 -6.51
C THR A 109 13.43 -5.07 -6.79
N SER A 110 13.92 -5.76 -5.76
CA SER A 110 15.03 -6.70 -5.88
C SER A 110 14.56 -8.13 -5.66
N SER A 111 14.93 -9.04 -6.55
CA SER A 111 14.69 -10.48 -6.37
C SER A 111 15.60 -11.12 -5.31
N ASN A 112 16.72 -10.48 -4.98
CA ASN A 112 17.67 -10.95 -3.98
C ASN A 112 17.29 -10.55 -2.55
N LEU A 113 16.40 -9.55 -2.39
CA LEU A 113 15.92 -9.12 -1.08
C LEU A 113 14.60 -9.83 -0.79
N LYS A 114 14.68 -10.93 -0.03
CA LYS A 114 13.53 -11.76 0.32
C LYS A 114 13.19 -11.59 1.79
N ILE A 115 11.92 -11.40 2.10
CA ILE A 115 11.40 -11.29 3.48
C ILE A 115 10.22 -12.21 3.69
N HIS A 116 10.03 -12.65 4.90
CA HIS A 116 8.84 -13.38 5.32
C HIS A 116 7.86 -12.42 6.01
N HIS A 117 6.83 -11.99 5.27
CA HIS A 117 5.80 -11.11 5.81
C HIS A 117 4.71 -11.92 6.48
N LEU A 118 4.71 -11.92 7.82
CA LEU A 118 3.76 -12.70 8.63
C LEU A 118 2.31 -12.19 8.56
N GLY A 119 2.04 -11.12 7.86
CA GLY A 119 0.74 -10.50 7.62
C GLY A 119 -0.27 -10.62 8.77
N PHE A 120 -0.92 -9.55 9.15
CA PHE A 120 -2.00 -9.50 10.16
C PHE A 120 -1.70 -10.03 11.59
N LYS A 121 -0.58 -10.72 11.82
CA LYS A 121 -0.29 -11.31 13.14
C LYS A 121 -0.02 -10.27 14.22
N SER A 122 0.55 -9.13 13.87
CA SER A 122 0.85 -8.04 14.82
C SER A 122 -0.39 -7.31 15.35
N SER A 123 -1.53 -7.41 14.65
CA SER A 123 -2.78 -6.73 15.03
C SER A 123 -3.89 -7.69 15.47
N LEU A 124 -3.59 -8.98 15.56
CA LEU A 124 -4.54 -9.98 16.02
C LEU A 124 -4.35 -10.19 17.53
N GLY A 125 -5.21 -9.59 18.34
CA GLY A 125 -5.39 -10.01 19.73
C GLY A 125 -5.77 -11.50 19.80
N ASN A 126 -5.57 -12.11 20.95
CA ASN A 126 -5.82 -13.53 21.17
C ASN A 126 -7.32 -13.90 21.14
N ASN A 127 -8.20 -12.93 21.35
CA ASN A 127 -9.64 -13.13 21.45
C ASN A 127 -10.39 -12.91 20.13
N SER A 128 -11.54 -13.57 19.94
CA SER A 128 -12.42 -13.39 18.79
C SER A 128 -12.92 -11.94 18.64
N LYS A 129 -13.16 -11.25 19.76
CA LYS A 129 -13.57 -9.84 19.79
C LYS A 129 -12.48 -8.92 19.23
N ASP A 130 -11.21 -9.14 19.61
CA ASP A 130 -10.08 -8.34 19.12
C ASP A 130 -9.86 -8.54 17.61
N LYS A 131 -10.01 -9.77 17.14
CA LYS A 131 -9.95 -10.07 15.69
C LYS A 131 -11.06 -9.36 14.91
N LYS A 132 -12.27 -9.33 15.47
CA LYS A 132 -13.39 -8.58 14.87
C LYS A 132 -13.11 -7.09 14.83
N ASN A 133 -12.66 -6.51 15.94
CA ASN A 133 -12.33 -5.08 16.03
C ASN A 133 -11.19 -4.71 15.08
N ALA A 134 -10.11 -5.48 15.01
CA ALA A 134 -9.02 -5.27 14.08
C ALA A 134 -9.49 -5.32 12.61
N ASN A 135 -10.41 -6.23 12.27
CA ASN A 135 -11.01 -6.27 10.92
C ASN A 135 -11.81 -5.02 10.61
N ILE A 136 -12.61 -4.53 11.55
CA ILE A 136 -13.41 -3.31 11.41
C ILE A 136 -12.50 -2.09 11.19
N VAL A 137 -11.46 -1.93 12.01
CA VAL A 137 -10.48 -0.84 11.88
C VAL A 137 -9.81 -0.89 10.50
N ARG A 138 -9.40 -2.06 10.03
CA ARG A 138 -8.78 -2.23 8.70
C ARG A 138 -9.74 -1.86 7.55
N GLU A 139 -10.99 -2.32 7.60
CA GLU A 139 -11.97 -2.02 6.55
C GLU A 139 -12.31 -0.53 6.49
N TRP A 140 -12.38 0.13 7.64
CA TRP A 140 -12.61 1.57 7.73
C TRP A 140 -11.44 2.35 7.11
N HIS A 141 -10.20 2.06 7.56
CA HIS A 141 -9.01 2.75 7.06
C HIS A 141 -8.73 2.45 5.59
N TRP A 142 -8.98 1.23 5.12
CA TRP A 142 -8.83 0.89 3.70
C TRP A 142 -9.69 1.81 2.82
N MET A 143 -10.95 2.02 3.20
CA MET A 143 -11.86 2.87 2.43
C MET A 143 -11.53 4.34 2.59
N TRP A 144 -11.19 4.78 3.81
CA TRP A 144 -10.79 6.15 4.08
C TRP A 144 -9.53 6.52 3.29
N SER A 145 -8.46 5.76 3.45
CA SER A 145 -7.16 6.03 2.83
C SER A 145 -7.20 5.92 1.30
N SER A 146 -7.96 4.95 0.76
CA SER A 146 -8.11 4.84 -0.68
C SER A 146 -8.84 6.05 -1.27
N PHE A 147 -9.94 6.51 -0.65
CA PHE A 147 -10.64 7.71 -1.11
C PHE A 147 -9.75 8.96 -0.99
N TYR A 148 -9.07 9.15 0.14
CA TYR A 148 -8.15 10.25 0.36
C TYR A 148 -7.02 10.28 -0.68
N PHE A 149 -6.42 9.13 -1.00
CA PHE A 149 -5.40 9.00 -2.05
C PHE A 149 -5.92 9.48 -3.41
N TYR A 150 -7.08 9.00 -3.83
CA TYR A 150 -7.65 9.42 -5.12
C TYR A 150 -8.02 10.90 -5.12
N LYS A 151 -8.60 11.41 -4.04
CA LYS A 151 -8.91 12.84 -3.88
C LYS A 151 -7.66 13.71 -3.99
N LYS A 152 -6.58 13.34 -3.33
CA LYS A 152 -5.31 14.07 -3.33
C LYS A 152 -4.65 14.10 -4.70
N HIS A 153 -4.69 13.00 -5.46
CA HIS A 153 -3.96 12.87 -6.72
C HIS A 153 -4.78 13.14 -7.97
N TYR A 154 -6.09 13.03 -7.91
CA TYR A 154 -6.98 13.10 -9.08
C TYR A 154 -8.17 14.05 -8.88
N GLY A 155 -8.33 14.62 -7.69
CA GLY A 155 -9.40 15.55 -7.38
C GLY A 155 -10.64 14.90 -6.75
N TYR A 156 -11.47 15.76 -6.13
CA TYR A 156 -12.61 15.34 -5.33
C TYR A 156 -13.70 14.67 -6.17
N PHE A 157 -14.12 15.30 -7.26
CA PHE A 157 -15.21 14.79 -8.12
C PHE A 157 -14.86 13.47 -8.79
N TYR A 158 -13.60 13.34 -9.26
CA TYR A 158 -13.12 12.05 -9.78
C TYR A 158 -13.19 10.95 -8.73
N SER A 159 -12.86 11.26 -7.47
CA SER A 159 -12.93 10.30 -6.37
C SER A 159 -14.34 9.89 -6.06
N LEU A 160 -15.29 10.82 -6.03
CA LEU A 160 -16.71 10.52 -5.87
C LEU A 160 -17.19 9.56 -6.95
N TYR A 161 -16.94 9.88 -8.22
CA TYR A 161 -17.29 9.01 -9.35
C TYR A 161 -16.69 7.61 -9.20
N LYS A 162 -15.38 7.52 -8.95
CA LYS A 162 -14.67 6.24 -8.82
C LYS A 162 -15.16 5.38 -7.66
N PHE A 163 -15.56 6.00 -6.56
CA PHE A 163 -16.00 5.29 -5.37
C PHE A 163 -17.51 5.10 -5.27
N PHE A 164 -18.28 5.70 -6.15
CA PHE A 164 -19.75 5.57 -6.17
C PHE A 164 -20.20 4.09 -6.23
N GLY A 165 -19.66 3.29 -7.13
CA GLY A 165 -19.97 1.87 -7.21
C GLY A 165 -19.58 1.08 -5.96
N LYS A 166 -18.45 1.43 -5.30
CA LYS A 166 -18.04 0.81 -4.03
C LYS A 166 -18.98 1.21 -2.89
N PHE A 167 -19.43 2.46 -2.88
CA PHE A 167 -20.43 2.95 -1.93
C PHE A 167 -21.74 2.18 -2.09
N LEU A 168 -22.32 2.16 -3.28
CA LEU A 168 -23.60 1.49 -3.57
C LEU A 168 -23.54 -0.01 -3.22
N ARG A 169 -22.49 -0.69 -3.66
CA ARG A 169 -22.28 -2.11 -3.31
C ARG A 169 -22.18 -2.34 -1.80
N SER A 170 -21.49 -1.47 -1.07
CA SER A 170 -21.35 -1.61 0.38
C SER A 170 -22.67 -1.32 1.08
N PHE A 171 -23.45 -0.35 0.59
CA PHE A 171 -24.77 0.00 1.10
C PHE A 171 -25.76 -1.16 0.94
N ILE A 172 -25.89 -1.70 -0.27
CA ILE A 172 -26.76 -2.86 -0.56
C ILE A 172 -26.37 -4.06 0.33
N LYS A 173 -25.09 -4.36 0.42
CA LYS A 173 -24.61 -5.48 1.26
C LYS A 173 -24.84 -5.24 2.75
N MET A 174 -24.74 -4.01 3.22
CA MET A 174 -25.05 -3.68 4.61
C MET A 174 -26.53 -3.95 4.93
N ILE A 175 -27.44 -3.54 4.05
CA ILE A 175 -28.88 -3.81 4.19
C ILE A 175 -29.15 -5.32 4.14
N PHE A 176 -28.64 -6.03 3.14
CA PHE A 176 -28.81 -7.47 3.00
C PHE A 176 -28.36 -8.24 4.25
N TYR A 177 -27.14 -7.93 4.77
CA TYR A 177 -26.66 -8.60 5.97
C TYR A 177 -27.35 -8.12 7.27
N SER A 178 -28.02 -6.98 7.25
CA SER A 178 -28.91 -6.57 8.34
C SER A 178 -30.18 -7.45 8.38
N LEU A 179 -30.77 -7.73 7.21
CA LEU A 179 -31.96 -8.60 7.09
C LEU A 179 -31.64 -10.07 7.40
N THR A 180 -30.47 -10.56 7.00
CA THR A 180 -30.04 -11.94 7.28
C THR A 180 -29.39 -12.11 8.67
N LEU A 181 -29.46 -11.10 9.53
CA LEU A 181 -28.93 -11.08 10.91
C LEU A 181 -27.42 -11.43 11.00
N ASN A 182 -26.68 -11.32 9.90
CA ASN A 182 -25.24 -11.54 9.91
C ASN A 182 -24.48 -10.29 10.38
N ASN A 183 -24.42 -10.11 11.69
CA ASN A 183 -23.83 -8.92 12.32
C ASN A 183 -22.35 -8.68 11.94
N ASN A 184 -21.57 -9.73 11.69
CA ASN A 184 -20.16 -9.57 11.34
C ASN A 184 -19.98 -8.93 9.95
N LEU A 185 -20.74 -9.40 8.96
CA LEU A 185 -20.70 -8.86 7.61
C LEU A 185 -21.41 -7.50 7.53
N LYS A 186 -22.51 -7.31 8.25
CA LYS A 186 -23.16 -6.00 8.39
C LYS A 186 -22.16 -4.95 8.90
N ASP A 187 -21.48 -5.23 10.02
CA ASP A 187 -20.48 -4.33 10.59
C ASP A 187 -19.35 -4.02 9.59
N LYS A 188 -18.81 -5.02 8.91
CA LYS A 188 -17.81 -4.84 7.85
C LYS A 188 -18.24 -3.78 6.84
N TYR A 189 -19.44 -3.91 6.26
CA TYR A 189 -19.90 -2.98 5.22
C TYR A 189 -20.31 -1.62 5.79
N LYS A 190 -20.86 -1.56 7.01
CA LYS A 190 -21.12 -0.31 7.73
C LYS A 190 -19.85 0.50 7.90
N TYR A 191 -18.76 -0.11 8.37
CA TYR A 191 -17.51 0.60 8.61
C TYR A 191 -16.78 0.98 7.31
N ARG A 192 -16.95 0.23 6.22
CA ARG A 192 -16.53 0.66 4.89
C ARG A 192 -17.22 1.95 4.44
N LEU A 193 -18.53 2.04 4.64
CA LEU A 193 -19.31 3.26 4.35
C LEU A 193 -18.85 4.43 5.20
N LEU A 194 -18.69 4.21 6.50
CA LEU A 194 -18.21 5.25 7.42
C LEU A 194 -16.80 5.76 7.06
N GLY A 195 -15.91 4.88 6.63
CA GLY A 195 -14.58 5.28 6.15
C GLY A 195 -14.66 6.19 4.94
N LEU A 196 -15.45 5.82 3.93
CA LEU A 196 -15.70 6.67 2.75
C LEU A 196 -16.32 8.01 3.13
N TYR A 197 -17.37 8.00 3.92
CA TYR A 197 -18.07 9.19 4.37
C TYR A 197 -17.15 10.17 5.11
N ASN A 198 -16.38 9.67 6.08
CA ASN A 198 -15.45 10.54 6.81
C ASN A 198 -14.35 11.11 5.90
N SER A 199 -13.81 10.32 4.97
CA SER A 199 -12.81 10.81 4.03
C SER A 199 -13.36 11.84 3.04
N SER A 200 -14.61 11.68 2.59
CA SER A 200 -15.27 12.65 1.71
C SER A 200 -15.49 14.00 2.38
N LEU A 201 -15.74 14.00 3.69
CA LEU A 201 -15.90 15.21 4.51
C LEU A 201 -14.58 15.77 5.07
N ASN A 202 -13.42 15.30 4.59
CA ASN A 202 -12.10 15.73 5.08
C ASN A 202 -11.87 15.48 6.58
N ARG A 203 -12.59 14.55 7.20
CA ARG A 203 -12.36 14.19 8.60
C ARG A 203 -11.08 13.37 8.72
N PRO A 204 -10.28 13.58 9.80
CA PRO A 204 -9.00 12.90 9.97
C PRO A 204 -9.14 11.37 10.14
N ALA A 205 -8.05 10.64 9.86
CA ALA A 205 -7.98 9.18 9.95
C ALA A 205 -7.78 8.66 11.39
N TYR A 206 -8.64 9.06 12.34
CA TYR A 206 -8.46 8.74 13.76
C TYR A 206 -9.34 7.61 14.28
N PHE A 207 -9.97 6.85 13.39
CA PHE A 207 -10.81 5.74 13.85
C PHE A 207 -10.01 4.66 14.58
N ARG A 208 -10.40 4.39 15.83
CA ARG A 208 -9.90 3.32 16.72
C ARG A 208 -11.09 2.58 17.33
N LYS A 209 -10.93 1.29 17.66
CA LYS A 209 -11.99 0.49 18.30
C LYS A 209 -11.40 -0.53 19.28
#